data_a3a2e9ee810f3c444340a7aba674461b
#
_entry.id   a3a2e9ee810f3c444340a7aba674461b
#
_cell.length_a   1.000
_cell.length_b   1.000
_cell.length_c   1.000
_cell.angle_alpha   90.00
_cell.angle_beta   90.00
_cell.angle_gamma   90.00
#
_symmetry.space_group_name_H-M   'P 1'
#
loop_
_entity.id
_entity.type
_entity.pdbx_description
1 polymer ?
#
loop_
_entity_poly.entity_id
_entity_poly.type
_entity_poly.pdbx_seq_one_letter_code
_entity_poly.pdbx_strand_id
1 'polypeptide(L)' 'MEKKVSEVFNLKQAAAYLGISVPTLAALLHSGQIPCRRAGQRWLISKSALDDWLTHNP' A
#
# COMPACT_ATOMS: atom_id res chain seq x y z
N MET A 1 -7.35 23.65 4.96
CA MET A 1 -7.16 23.11 4.96
C MET A 1 -7.33 22.14 4.65
N GLU A 2 -7.33 21.76 4.18
CA GLU A 2 -7.49 20.89 3.93
C GLU A 2 -6.84 19.93 4.14
N LYS A 3 -7.06 19.36 4.50
CA LYS A 3 -6.45 18.41 4.74
C LYS A 3 -6.27 17.55 3.73
N LYS A 4 -5.37 17.24 3.56
CA LYS A 4 -5.20 16.44 2.59
C LYS A 4 -5.52 15.11 2.93
N VAL A 5 -6.37 14.59 2.41
CA VAL A 5 -6.73 13.23 2.68
C VAL A 5 -5.90 12.32 1.80
N SER A 6 -5.15 11.46 2.41
CA SER A 6 -4.42 10.48 1.65
C SER A 6 -5.38 9.49 1.06
N GLU A 7 -5.15 9.11 -0.15
CA GLU A 7 -5.94 8.06 -0.73
C GLU A 7 -5.58 6.74 -0.08
N VAL A 8 -6.57 5.91 0.09
CA VAL A 8 -6.39 4.60 0.68
C VAL A 8 -6.77 3.56 -0.35
N PHE A 9 -5.87 2.63 -0.60
CA PHE A 9 -6.06 1.59 -1.59
C PHE A 9 -6.33 0.26 -0.92
N ASN A 10 -7.12 -0.58 -1.58
CA ASN A 10 -7.21 -1.97 -1.18
C ASN A 10 -6.05 -2.72 -1.83
N LEU A 11 -5.95 -4.01 -1.55
CA LEU A 11 -4.83 -4.80 -2.04
C LEU A 11 -4.72 -4.77 -3.55
N LYS A 12 -5.84 -4.92 -4.22
CA LYS A 12 -5.85 -4.96 -5.68
C LYS A 12 -5.44 -3.62 -6.27
N GLN A 13 -5.98 -2.54 -5.71
CA GLN A 13 -5.67 -1.21 -6.19
C GLN A 13 -4.19 -0.88 -5.97
N ALA A 14 -3.66 -1.25 -4.82
CA ALA A 14 -2.26 -0.98 -4.52
C ALA A 14 -1.33 -1.76 -5.45
N ALA A 15 -1.67 -3.00 -5.74
CA ALA A 15 -0.87 -3.80 -6.67
C ALA A 15 -0.85 -3.18 -8.06
N ALA A 16 -2.02 -2.71 -8.51
CA ALA A 16 -2.11 -2.04 -9.80
C ALA A 16 -1.30 -0.75 -9.81
N TYR A 17 -1.35 -0.01 -8.73
CA TYR A 17 -0.61 1.24 -8.62
C TYR A 17 0.90 1.00 -8.72
N LEU A 18 1.38 -0.08 -8.11
CA LEU A 18 2.80 -0.40 -8.15
C LEU A 18 3.21 -1.18 -9.39
N GLY A 19 2.25 -1.70 -10.14
CA GLY A 19 2.54 -2.48 -11.33
C GLY A 19 3.04 -3.88 -11.01
N ILE A 20 2.62 -4.45 -9.90
CA ILE A 20 3.04 -5.79 -9.49
C ILE A 20 1.81 -6.66 -9.28
N SER A 21 2.02 -7.95 -9.17
CA SER A 21 0.91 -8.86 -8.96
C SER A 21 0.41 -8.79 -7.52
N VAL A 22 -0.85 -9.16 -7.31
CA VAL A 22 -1.43 -9.16 -5.98
C VAL A 22 -0.66 -10.09 -5.03
N PRO A 23 -0.30 -11.32 -5.42
CA PRO A 23 0.48 -12.18 -4.52
C PRO A 23 1.82 -11.57 -4.12
N THR A 24 2.48 -10.88 -5.06
CA THR A 24 3.74 -10.23 -4.76
C THR A 24 3.55 -9.13 -3.73
N LEU A 25 2.52 -8.31 -3.90
CA LEU A 25 2.23 -7.25 -2.95
C LEU A 25 1.87 -7.84 -1.59
N ALA A 26 1.07 -8.89 -1.56
CA ALA A 26 0.70 -9.52 -0.30
C ALA A 26 1.94 -9.98 0.47
N ALA A 27 2.90 -10.55 -0.23
CA ALA A 27 4.14 -10.97 0.40
C ALA A 27 4.90 -9.78 1.00
N LEU A 28 4.93 -8.66 0.28
CA LEU A 28 5.58 -7.45 0.80
C LEU A 28 4.89 -6.93 2.05
N LEU A 29 3.56 -6.97 2.06
CA LEU A 29 2.81 -6.50 3.22
C LEU A 29 3.02 -7.42 4.43
N HIS A 30 3.04 -8.72 4.19
CA HIS A 30 3.27 -9.67 5.28
C HIS A 30 4.67 -9.56 5.86
N SER A 31 5.63 -9.17 5.05
CA SER A 31 7.00 -9.02 5.54
C SER A 31 7.22 -7.70 6.25
N GLY A 32 6.24 -6.82 6.24
CA GLY A 32 6.32 -5.55 6.92
C GLY A 32 7.10 -4.47 6.20
N GLN A 33 7.35 -4.66 4.92
CA GLN A 33 8.11 -3.68 4.17
C GLN A 33 7.34 -2.42 3.83
N ILE A 34 6.01 -2.54 3.76
CA ILE A 34 5.15 -1.41 3.44
C ILE A 34 4.19 -1.20 4.59
N PRO A 35 4.12 0.00 5.17
CA PRO A 35 3.15 0.26 6.24
C PRO A 35 1.73 0.08 5.72
N CYS A 36 0.93 -0.62 6.48
CA CYS A 36 -0.45 -0.88 6.09
C CYS A 36 -1.28 -1.20 7.32
N ARG A 37 -2.58 -1.28 7.13
CA ARG A 37 -3.50 -1.65 8.18
C ARG A 37 -4.44 -2.71 7.69
N ARG A 38 -4.94 -3.50 8.61
CA ARG A 38 -5.97 -4.50 8.31
C ARG A 38 -7.24 -4.09 9.03
N ALA A 39 -8.32 -4.05 8.31
CA ALA A 39 -9.64 -3.81 8.88
C ALA A 39 -10.49 -5.02 8.54
N GLY A 40 -10.61 -5.94 9.49
CA GLY A 40 -11.23 -7.22 9.21
C GLY A 40 -10.40 -7.99 8.21
N GLN A 41 -10.96 -8.25 7.05
CA GLN A 41 -10.25 -8.98 6.00
C GLN A 41 -9.70 -8.07 4.91
N ARG A 42 -9.80 -6.77 5.13
CA ARG A 42 -9.39 -5.82 4.10
C ARG A 42 -8.05 -5.22 4.45
N TRP A 43 -7.22 -5.09 3.43
CA TRP A 43 -5.97 -4.35 3.56
C TRP A 43 -6.24 -2.90 3.23
N LEU A 44 -5.67 -2.01 4.04
CA LEU A 44 -5.79 -0.57 3.81
C LEU A 44 -4.38 -0.02 3.71
N ILE A 45 -4.02 0.47 2.53
CA ILE A 45 -2.68 0.94 2.25
C ILE A 45 -2.77 2.36 1.73
N SER A 46 -2.09 3.30 2.36
CA SER A 46 -2.15 4.67 1.90
C SER A 46 -1.27 4.86 0.68
N LYS A 47 -1.70 5.75 -0.20
CA LYS A 47 -0.90 6.11 -1.36
C LYS A 47 0.45 6.63 -0.92
N SER A 48 0.48 7.43 0.14
CA SER A 48 1.72 7.94 0.70
C SER A 48 2.70 6.85 1.07
N ALA A 49 2.19 5.78 1.69
CA ALA A 49 3.05 4.68 2.08
C ALA A 49 3.67 4.00 0.86
N LEU A 50 2.88 3.87 -0.20
CA LEU A 50 3.39 3.27 -1.43
C LEU A 50 4.45 4.16 -2.07
N ASP A 51 4.19 5.45 -2.11
CA ASP A 51 5.14 6.40 -2.69
C ASP A 51 6.45 6.42 -1.90
N ASP A 52 6.36 6.39 -0.58
CA ASP A 52 7.54 6.35 0.27
C ASP A 52 8.34 5.09 0.04
N TRP A 53 7.65 3.97 -0.07
CA TRP A 53 8.32 2.71 -0.30
C TRP A 53 9.07 2.72 -1.63
N LEU A 54 8.43 3.26 -2.67
CA LEU A 54 9.06 3.35 -3.99
C LEU A 54 10.28 4.27 -3.95
N THR A 55 10.20 5.34 -3.20
CA THR A 55 11.26 6.34 -3.14
C THR A 55 12.45 5.84 -2.34
N HIS A 56 12.21 5.14 -1.25
CA HIS A 56 13.27 4.74 -0.33
C HIS A 56 13.78 3.32 -0.53
N ASN A 57 13.16 2.58 -1.40
CA ASN A 57 13.60 1.22 -1.67
C ASN A 57 14.32 1.16 -2.99
N PRO A 58 15.53 0.72 -3.00
CA PRO A 58 16.29 0.66 -4.24
C PRO A 58 15.75 -0.38 -5.20
#